data_50dfa9529ec29c7a9a803bff8fee8651
#
_entry.id   50dfa9529ec29c7a9a803bff8fee8651
#
_cell.length_a   1.000
_cell.length_b   1.000
_cell.length_c   1.000
_cell.angle_alpha   90.00
_cell.angle_beta   90.00
_cell.angle_gamma   90.00
#
_symmetry.space_group_name_H-M   'P 1'
#
loop_
_entity.id
_entity.type
_entity.pdbx_description
1 polymer ?
#
loop_
_entity_poly.entity_id
_entity_poly.type
_entity_poly.pdbx_seq_one_letter_code
_entity_poly.pdbx_strand_id
1 'polypeptide(L)'
;KNSGAIGDPSTVSGSGSYSFGNNNTVTGNNTVVLGNGISTAVNNAVVVGSDSTSTRDNTVSVGAAGSERQVINVADGTQNTDAANIRQLNTAKINAVTEANTYTDNKYDVLNSSFQSYANGVNRRVDDVEKTANSGVAISLATQQAIPNLSPGNVAVFGGMGHYEGQSAVAIGAATMLDNGRTSVSGAFGFADSRFGGRVGVSYIFGQ
;
A
#
# COMPACT_ATOMS: atom_id res chain seq x y z
N LYS A 1 9.04 -66.94 -7.33
CA LYS A 1 8.06 -66.10 -6.60
C LYS A 1 8.41 -66.16 -5.09
N ASN A 2 8.86 -65.07 -4.58
CA ASN A 2 9.06 -64.88 -3.13
C ASN A 2 7.82 -64.13 -2.61
N SER A 3 6.67 -64.82 -2.54
CA SER A 3 5.40 -64.24 -2.12
C SER A 3 4.72 -65.17 -1.12
N GLY A 4 3.90 -64.62 -0.25
CA GLY A 4 3.22 -65.44 0.75
C GLY A 4 1.92 -64.80 1.27
N ALA A 5 1.04 -65.65 1.80
CA ALA A 5 -0.15 -65.24 2.51
C ALA A 5 -0.23 -65.91 3.86
N ILE A 6 -0.67 -65.19 4.87
CA ILE A 6 -1.05 -65.69 6.19
C ILE A 6 -2.53 -65.29 6.41
N GLY A 7 -3.41 -66.26 6.50
CA GLY A 7 -4.86 -66.11 6.59
C GLY A 7 -5.59 -66.83 5.47
N ASP A 8 -6.90 -67.12 5.68
CA ASP A 8 -7.70 -68.00 4.81
C ASP A 8 -9.08 -67.37 4.53
N PRO A 9 -9.59 -67.43 3.31
CA PRO A 9 -8.82 -67.64 2.09
C PRO A 9 -8.10 -66.37 1.65
N SER A 10 -6.85 -66.46 1.19
CA SER A 10 -6.13 -65.31 0.59
C SER A 10 -5.34 -65.77 -0.61
N THR A 11 -5.32 -64.95 -1.66
CA THR A 11 -4.61 -65.21 -2.90
C THR A 11 -3.53 -64.19 -3.16
N VAL A 12 -2.27 -64.63 -3.28
CA VAL A 12 -1.15 -63.74 -3.67
C VAL A 12 -0.50 -64.27 -4.92
N SER A 13 -0.76 -63.63 -6.03
CA SER A 13 -0.20 -64.00 -7.33
C SER A 13 0.96 -63.10 -7.76
N GLY A 14 1.08 -61.91 -7.22
CA GLY A 14 2.18 -60.98 -7.43
C GLY A 14 3.52 -61.50 -6.95
N SER A 15 4.61 -61.11 -7.54
CA SER A 15 5.98 -61.48 -7.12
C SER A 15 6.47 -60.52 -6.04
N GLY A 16 7.10 -61.04 -4.97
CA GLY A 16 7.58 -60.23 -3.86
C GLY A 16 6.47 -59.63 -2.98
N SER A 17 5.25 -60.15 -3.08
CA SER A 17 4.11 -59.60 -2.36
C SER A 17 3.69 -60.45 -1.19
N TYR A 18 3.18 -59.84 -0.13
CA TYR A 18 2.77 -60.51 1.09
C TYR A 18 1.41 -60.03 1.57
N SER A 19 0.58 -60.97 2.07
CA SER A 19 -0.72 -60.67 2.64
C SER A 19 -0.84 -61.24 4.05
N PHE A 20 -1.26 -60.41 4.98
CA PHE A 20 -1.58 -60.77 6.37
C PHE A 20 -3.05 -60.47 6.65
N GLY A 21 -3.87 -61.50 6.81
CA GLY A 21 -5.32 -61.40 7.00
C GLY A 21 -6.10 -62.28 6.05
N ASN A 22 -7.44 -62.24 6.16
CA ASN A 22 -8.35 -63.15 5.46
C ASN A 22 -9.01 -62.46 4.26
N ASN A 23 -9.42 -63.26 3.28
CA ASN A 23 -10.17 -62.79 2.11
C ASN A 23 -9.43 -61.72 1.27
N ASN A 24 -8.09 -61.78 1.22
CA ASN A 24 -7.29 -60.86 0.45
C ASN A 24 -6.95 -61.39 -0.93
N THR A 25 -6.92 -60.50 -1.94
CA THR A 25 -6.45 -60.80 -3.29
C THR A 25 -5.37 -59.79 -3.69
N VAL A 26 -4.12 -60.24 -3.83
CA VAL A 26 -2.95 -59.41 -4.17
C VAL A 26 -2.36 -59.89 -5.48
N THR A 27 -2.57 -59.13 -6.56
CA THR A 27 -2.04 -59.46 -7.87
C THR A 27 -0.86 -58.57 -8.30
N GLY A 28 -0.69 -57.40 -7.66
CA GLY A 28 0.46 -56.52 -7.83
C GLY A 28 1.77 -57.07 -7.26
N ASN A 29 2.89 -56.59 -7.78
CA ASN A 29 4.24 -57.01 -7.34
C ASN A 29 4.77 -56.08 -6.22
N ASN A 30 5.60 -56.64 -5.35
CA ASN A 30 6.25 -55.91 -4.26
C ASN A 30 5.22 -55.15 -3.36
N THR A 31 4.04 -55.75 -3.16
CA THR A 31 2.97 -55.13 -2.39
C THR A 31 2.72 -55.90 -1.09
N VAL A 32 2.60 -55.14 -0.01
CA VAL A 32 2.30 -55.68 1.33
C VAL A 32 0.89 -55.27 1.73
N VAL A 33 0.12 -56.27 2.16
CA VAL A 33 -1.26 -56.08 2.63
C VAL A 33 -1.38 -56.53 4.07
N LEU A 34 -1.96 -55.68 4.91
CA LEU A 34 -2.25 -55.99 6.31
C LEU A 34 -3.71 -55.62 6.63
N GLY A 35 -4.57 -56.62 6.71
CA GLY A 35 -6.02 -56.44 6.92
C GLY A 35 -6.81 -57.55 6.27
N ASN A 36 -8.14 -57.42 6.28
CA ASN A 36 -9.06 -58.39 5.67
C ASN A 36 -9.83 -57.75 4.52
N GLY A 37 -10.27 -58.57 3.57
CA GLY A 37 -11.14 -58.10 2.47
C GLY A 37 -10.44 -57.16 1.46
N ILE A 38 -9.12 -57.15 1.42
CA ILE A 38 -8.33 -56.26 0.56
C ILE A 38 -8.09 -56.90 -0.79
N SER A 39 -8.51 -56.20 -1.87
CA SER A 39 -8.21 -56.58 -3.24
C SER A 39 -7.37 -55.49 -3.93
N THR A 40 -6.19 -55.85 -4.41
CA THR A 40 -5.28 -54.85 -5.01
C THR A 40 -4.42 -55.46 -6.12
N ALA A 41 -4.17 -54.68 -7.16
CA ALA A 41 -3.32 -55.00 -8.28
C ALA A 41 -2.15 -54.01 -8.45
N VAL A 42 -2.01 -53.05 -7.51
CA VAL A 42 -0.92 -52.06 -7.56
C VAL A 42 0.43 -52.63 -7.17
N ASN A 43 1.48 -51.99 -7.65
CA ASN A 43 2.85 -52.42 -7.42
C ASN A 43 3.55 -51.49 -6.39
N ASN A 44 4.53 -52.03 -5.66
CA ASN A 44 5.34 -51.27 -4.69
C ASN A 44 4.47 -50.52 -3.66
N ALA A 45 3.42 -51.15 -3.17
CA ALA A 45 2.45 -50.49 -2.27
C ALA A 45 2.39 -51.19 -0.91
N VAL A 46 1.93 -50.42 0.08
CA VAL A 46 1.54 -50.96 1.38
C VAL A 46 0.08 -50.61 1.64
N VAL A 47 -0.78 -51.61 1.86
CA VAL A 47 -2.21 -51.40 2.11
C VAL A 47 -2.53 -51.92 3.53
N VAL A 48 -2.96 -50.99 4.41
CA VAL A 48 -3.18 -51.28 5.82
C VAL A 48 -4.60 -51.02 6.25
N GLY A 49 -5.16 -51.96 6.96
CA GLY A 49 -6.53 -51.90 7.49
C GLY A 49 -7.53 -52.67 6.63
N SER A 50 -8.49 -53.35 7.28
CA SER A 50 -9.51 -54.14 6.57
C SER A 50 -10.31 -53.24 5.62
N ASP A 51 -10.65 -53.78 4.45
CA ASP A 51 -11.37 -53.09 3.36
C ASP A 51 -10.67 -51.84 2.79
N SER A 52 -9.37 -51.68 3.09
CA SER A 52 -8.58 -50.61 2.48
C SER A 52 -8.34 -50.89 1.00
N THR A 53 -8.27 -49.84 0.19
CA THR A 53 -8.02 -49.92 -1.25
C THR A 53 -6.81 -49.10 -1.65
N SER A 54 -6.06 -49.53 -2.66
CA SER A 54 -5.05 -48.71 -3.31
C SER A 54 -5.24 -48.75 -4.83
N THR A 55 -5.24 -47.62 -5.44
CA THR A 55 -5.42 -47.46 -6.90
C THR A 55 -4.18 -46.95 -7.60
N ARG A 56 -3.09 -46.72 -6.86
CA ARG A 56 -1.85 -46.17 -7.39
C ARG A 56 -0.64 -46.97 -6.91
N ASP A 57 0.31 -47.17 -7.78
CA ASP A 57 1.63 -47.74 -7.42
C ASP A 57 2.42 -46.77 -6.50
N ASN A 58 3.37 -47.34 -5.78
CA ASN A 58 4.29 -46.60 -4.88
C ASN A 58 3.58 -45.80 -3.79
N THR A 59 2.55 -46.35 -3.17
CA THR A 59 1.74 -45.67 -2.14
C THR A 59 1.63 -46.50 -0.86
N VAL A 60 1.39 -45.81 0.24
CA VAL A 60 0.83 -46.39 1.47
C VAL A 60 -0.63 -45.96 1.56
N SER A 61 -1.54 -46.94 1.59
CA SER A 61 -2.99 -46.69 1.77
C SER A 61 -3.45 -47.19 3.12
N VAL A 62 -4.16 -46.37 3.86
CA VAL A 62 -4.70 -46.71 5.19
C VAL A 62 -6.24 -46.67 5.21
N GLY A 63 -6.88 -46.67 4.08
CA GLY A 63 -8.36 -46.59 3.97
C GLY A 63 -8.86 -46.82 2.54
N ALA A 64 -10.10 -46.51 2.32
CA ALA A 64 -10.74 -46.48 1.03
C ALA A 64 -11.52 -45.16 0.85
N ALA A 65 -11.85 -44.80 -0.40
CA ALA A 65 -12.66 -43.60 -0.68
C ALA A 65 -13.99 -43.68 0.07
N GLY A 66 -14.30 -42.64 0.86
CA GLY A 66 -15.46 -42.57 1.77
C GLY A 66 -15.32 -43.39 3.06
N SER A 67 -14.17 -44.01 3.28
CA SER A 67 -13.81 -44.76 4.50
C SER A 67 -12.35 -44.55 4.85
N GLU A 68 -11.92 -43.30 4.79
CA GLU A 68 -10.55 -42.87 5.14
C GLU A 68 -10.29 -43.02 6.64
N ARG A 69 -9.03 -43.28 7.01
CA ARG A 69 -8.59 -43.37 8.40
C ARG A 69 -7.66 -42.22 8.75
N GLN A 70 -7.79 -41.73 9.97
CA GLN A 70 -6.81 -40.82 10.54
C GLN A 70 -5.51 -41.55 10.90
N VAL A 71 -4.38 -40.90 10.60
CA VAL A 71 -3.09 -41.32 11.15
C VAL A 71 -2.80 -40.45 12.37
N ILE A 72 -2.84 -41.03 13.54
CA ILE A 72 -2.64 -40.36 14.84
C ILE A 72 -1.23 -40.55 15.36
N ASN A 73 -0.81 -39.74 16.36
CA ASN A 73 0.49 -39.79 16.99
C ASN A 73 1.65 -39.52 16.02
N VAL A 74 1.41 -38.74 14.99
CA VAL A 74 2.43 -38.29 14.06
C VAL A 74 3.23 -37.16 14.73
N ALA A 75 4.52 -37.39 14.90
CA ALA A 75 5.47 -36.37 15.37
C ALA A 75 5.62 -35.24 14.35
N ASP A 76 6.20 -34.13 14.78
CA ASP A 76 6.52 -33.04 13.83
C ASP A 76 7.51 -33.52 12.78
N GLY A 77 7.19 -33.32 11.52
CA GLY A 77 8.12 -33.55 10.42
C GLY A 77 9.31 -32.59 10.52
N THR A 78 10.49 -33.10 10.30
CA THR A 78 11.76 -32.36 10.37
C THR A 78 12.51 -32.33 9.04
N GLN A 79 12.12 -33.22 8.12
CA GLN A 79 12.67 -33.31 6.77
C GLN A 79 11.57 -32.97 5.74
N ASN A 80 11.97 -32.53 4.57
CA ASN A 80 11.03 -32.11 3.50
C ASN A 80 10.09 -33.23 3.02
N THR A 81 10.40 -34.48 3.31
CA THR A 81 9.63 -35.67 2.91
C THR A 81 8.84 -36.29 4.07
N ASP A 82 8.92 -35.72 5.25
CA ASP A 82 8.16 -36.21 6.40
C ASP A 82 6.68 -35.82 6.30
N ALA A 83 5.83 -36.62 6.97
CA ALA A 83 4.42 -36.22 7.12
C ALA A 83 4.33 -35.02 8.09
N ALA A 84 3.59 -34.00 7.70
CA ALA A 84 3.26 -32.90 8.57
C ALA A 84 2.00 -33.21 9.38
N ASN A 85 2.00 -32.89 10.67
CA ASN A 85 0.79 -32.98 11.49
C ASN A 85 -0.03 -31.68 11.49
N ILE A 86 -1.27 -31.75 12.02
CA ILE A 86 -2.20 -30.62 12.06
C ILE A 86 -1.66 -29.44 12.85
N ARG A 87 -0.83 -29.67 13.88
CA ARG A 87 -0.20 -28.57 14.64
C ARG A 87 0.73 -27.74 13.74
N GLN A 88 1.57 -28.39 12.95
CA GLN A 88 2.49 -27.73 12.02
C GLN A 88 1.70 -26.95 10.95
N LEU A 89 0.62 -27.51 10.42
CA LEU A 89 -0.24 -26.83 9.45
C LEU A 89 -0.89 -25.57 10.07
N ASN A 90 -1.42 -25.67 11.29
CA ASN A 90 -2.01 -24.52 11.98
C ASN A 90 -0.97 -23.43 12.27
N THR A 91 0.23 -23.81 12.69
CA THR A 91 1.33 -22.86 12.91
C THR A 91 1.71 -22.14 11.60
N ALA A 92 1.88 -22.89 10.52
CA ALA A 92 2.19 -22.30 9.21
C ALA A 92 1.10 -21.31 8.74
N LYS A 93 -0.17 -21.68 8.93
CA LYS A 93 -1.31 -20.80 8.63
C LYS A 93 -1.28 -19.50 9.45
N ILE A 94 -1.05 -19.61 10.77
CA ILE A 94 -0.97 -18.44 11.66
C ILE A 94 0.18 -17.54 11.24
N ASN A 95 1.35 -18.08 10.98
CA ASN A 95 2.53 -17.32 10.55
C ASN A 95 2.27 -16.59 9.24
N ALA A 96 1.71 -17.27 8.24
CA ALA A 96 1.40 -16.66 6.95
C ALA A 96 0.40 -15.49 7.08
N VAL A 97 -0.65 -15.64 7.92
CA VAL A 97 -1.61 -14.55 8.18
C VAL A 97 -0.94 -13.39 8.92
N THR A 98 -0.09 -13.70 9.93
CA THR A 98 0.63 -12.67 10.70
C THR A 98 1.58 -11.88 9.80
N GLU A 99 2.34 -12.55 8.94
CA GLU A 99 3.25 -11.91 7.98
C GLU A 99 2.49 -11.01 6.99
N ALA A 100 1.36 -11.50 6.47
CA ALA A 100 0.51 -10.73 5.55
C ALA A 100 -0.08 -9.48 6.24
N ASN A 101 -0.56 -9.61 7.47
CA ASN A 101 -1.07 -8.47 8.24
C ASN A 101 0.05 -7.45 8.51
N THR A 102 1.21 -7.91 8.99
CA THR A 102 2.37 -7.05 9.26
C THR A 102 2.79 -6.28 8.00
N TYR A 103 2.83 -6.95 6.84
CA TYR A 103 3.13 -6.29 5.57
C TYR A 103 2.09 -5.21 5.23
N THR A 104 0.81 -5.53 5.41
CA THR A 104 -0.30 -4.61 5.12
C THR A 104 -0.27 -3.40 6.05
N ASP A 105 -0.07 -3.61 7.35
CA ASP A 105 0.00 -2.54 8.35
C ASP A 105 1.18 -1.60 8.04
N ASN A 106 2.36 -2.16 7.76
CA ASN A 106 3.53 -1.36 7.37
C ASN A 106 3.27 -0.52 6.11
N LYS A 107 2.59 -1.07 5.10
CA LYS A 107 2.23 -0.33 3.88
C LYS A 107 1.22 0.76 4.14
N TYR A 108 0.24 0.49 5.00
CA TYR A 108 -0.74 1.48 5.43
C TYR A 108 -0.08 2.64 6.17
N ASP A 109 0.81 2.36 7.12
CA ASP A 109 1.52 3.38 7.89
C ASP A 109 2.40 4.28 7.00
N VAL A 110 3.12 3.70 6.04
CA VAL A 110 3.90 4.46 5.05
C VAL A 110 3.00 5.34 4.20
N LEU A 111 1.88 4.81 3.72
CA LEU A 111 0.92 5.57 2.91
C LEU A 111 0.31 6.71 3.71
N ASN A 112 -0.14 6.44 4.93
CA ASN A 112 -0.72 7.45 5.82
C ASN A 112 0.28 8.56 6.14
N SER A 113 1.52 8.21 6.47
CA SER A 113 2.59 9.17 6.73
C SER A 113 2.90 10.06 5.51
N SER A 114 2.92 9.45 4.33
CA SER A 114 3.12 10.16 3.06
C SER A 114 1.97 11.12 2.77
N PHE A 115 0.74 10.67 2.99
CA PHE A 115 -0.46 11.49 2.81
C PHE A 115 -0.48 12.69 3.78
N GLN A 116 -0.15 12.48 5.06
CA GLN A 116 -0.05 13.54 6.05
C GLN A 116 1.02 14.57 5.65
N SER A 117 2.18 14.10 5.19
CA SER A 117 3.26 14.98 4.72
C SER A 117 2.84 15.80 3.51
N TYR A 118 2.14 15.19 2.56
CA TYR A 118 1.58 15.87 1.40
C TYR A 118 0.54 16.92 1.80
N ALA A 119 -0.43 16.56 2.65
CA ALA A 119 -1.47 17.46 3.13
C ALA A 119 -0.87 18.68 3.85
N ASN A 120 0.10 18.45 4.74
CA ASN A 120 0.82 19.54 5.41
C ASN A 120 1.60 20.44 4.44
N GLY A 121 2.16 19.85 3.38
CA GLY A 121 2.83 20.58 2.32
C GLY A 121 1.87 21.46 1.52
N VAL A 122 0.70 20.95 1.17
CA VAL A 122 -0.35 21.70 0.48
C VAL A 122 -0.86 22.85 1.37
N ASN A 123 -1.19 22.57 2.63
CA ASN A 123 -1.67 23.61 3.55
C ASN A 123 -0.67 24.76 3.67
N ARG A 124 0.63 24.46 3.88
CA ARG A 124 1.66 25.51 3.93
C ARG A 124 1.74 26.34 2.65
N ARG A 125 1.55 25.71 1.48
CA ARG A 125 1.54 26.43 0.20
C ARG A 125 0.31 27.31 0.07
N VAL A 126 -0.85 26.85 0.52
CA VAL A 126 -2.10 27.66 0.54
C VAL A 126 -1.89 28.87 1.44
N ASP A 127 -1.40 28.68 2.67
CA ASP A 127 -1.10 29.77 3.61
C ASP A 127 -0.11 30.81 3.02
N ASP A 128 0.92 30.34 2.30
CA ASP A 128 1.90 31.23 1.67
C ASP A 128 1.30 32.01 0.49
N VAL A 129 0.45 31.37 -0.32
CA VAL A 129 -0.28 32.04 -1.40
C VAL A 129 -1.24 33.09 -0.83
N GLU A 130 -1.98 32.76 0.23
CA GLU A 130 -2.88 33.68 0.89
C GLU A 130 -2.13 34.90 1.44
N LYS A 131 -1.04 34.69 2.21
CA LYS A 131 -0.18 35.77 2.68
C LYS A 131 0.40 36.62 1.55
N THR A 132 0.79 35.96 0.44
CA THR A 132 1.31 36.69 -0.73
C THR A 132 0.26 37.57 -1.36
N ALA A 133 -0.95 37.04 -1.55
CA ALA A 133 -2.07 37.81 -2.10
C ALA A 133 -2.44 38.98 -1.20
N ASN A 134 -2.60 38.74 0.10
CA ASN A 134 -2.98 39.78 1.08
C ASN A 134 -1.88 40.86 1.21
N SER A 135 -0.59 40.48 1.17
CA SER A 135 0.52 41.42 1.12
C SER A 135 0.47 42.29 -0.16
N GLY A 136 0.15 41.67 -1.32
CA GLY A 136 -0.02 42.40 -2.57
C GLY A 136 -1.14 43.46 -2.50
N VAL A 137 -2.28 43.11 -1.88
CA VAL A 137 -3.39 44.07 -1.63
C VAL A 137 -2.95 45.16 -0.67
N ALA A 138 -2.28 44.83 0.45
CA ALA A 138 -1.77 45.85 1.39
C ALA A 138 -0.78 46.80 0.72
N ILE A 139 0.14 46.29 -0.12
CA ILE A 139 1.05 47.13 -0.92
C ILE A 139 0.29 48.01 -1.89
N SER A 140 -0.74 47.49 -2.55
CA SER A 140 -1.60 48.26 -3.46
C SER A 140 -2.27 49.43 -2.76
N LEU A 141 -2.83 49.20 -1.58
CA LEU A 141 -3.41 50.24 -0.72
C LEU A 141 -2.38 51.27 -0.28
N ALA A 142 -1.18 50.83 0.13
CA ALA A 142 -0.11 51.72 0.58
C ALA A 142 0.40 52.63 -0.55
N THR A 143 0.47 52.14 -1.78
CA THR A 143 0.96 52.90 -2.95
C THR A 143 -0.08 53.82 -3.53
N GLN A 144 -1.36 53.72 -3.10
CA GLN A 144 -2.44 54.56 -3.60
C GLN A 144 -2.51 55.88 -2.84
N GLN A 145 -2.04 56.93 -3.47
CA GLN A 145 -2.06 58.29 -2.93
C GLN A 145 -2.80 59.24 -3.85
N ALA A 146 -3.71 60.03 -3.29
CA ALA A 146 -4.27 61.20 -3.98
C ALA A 146 -3.24 62.34 -3.90
N ILE A 147 -2.84 62.87 -5.03
CA ILE A 147 -1.89 63.97 -5.11
C ILE A 147 -2.67 65.26 -5.23
N PRO A 148 -2.68 66.12 -4.20
CA PRO A 148 -3.38 67.39 -4.28
C PRO A 148 -2.59 68.41 -5.13
N ASN A 149 -3.29 69.15 -5.97
CA ASN A 149 -2.91 70.37 -6.70
C ASN A 149 -1.41 70.62 -6.86
N LEU A 150 -0.77 69.84 -7.73
CA LEU A 150 0.62 70.07 -8.11
C LEU A 150 0.65 71.17 -9.19
N SER A 151 1.44 72.20 -8.99
CA SER A 151 1.69 73.19 -10.05
C SER A 151 2.63 72.57 -11.14
N PRO A 152 2.50 72.99 -12.40
CA PRO A 152 3.36 72.52 -13.47
C PRO A 152 4.88 72.65 -13.13
N GLY A 153 5.63 71.60 -13.42
CA GLY A 153 7.08 71.52 -13.13
C GLY A 153 7.45 71.11 -11.71
N ASN A 154 6.48 70.97 -10.77
CA ASN A 154 6.76 70.58 -9.40
C ASN A 154 6.74 69.08 -9.23
N VAL A 155 7.53 68.60 -8.26
CA VAL A 155 7.59 67.19 -7.83
C VAL A 155 7.09 67.07 -6.39
N ALA A 156 6.17 66.15 -6.15
CA ALA A 156 5.74 65.77 -4.82
C ALA A 156 6.30 64.39 -4.48
N VAL A 157 6.76 64.24 -3.26
CA VAL A 157 7.10 62.93 -2.67
C VAL A 157 6.05 62.60 -1.64
N PHE A 158 5.59 61.35 -1.61
CA PHE A 158 4.56 60.90 -0.68
C PHE A 158 4.92 59.54 -0.06
N GLY A 159 4.38 59.29 1.11
CA GLY A 159 4.44 57.99 1.79
C GLY A 159 3.03 57.48 2.08
N GLY A 160 2.85 56.19 2.12
CA GLY A 160 1.57 55.58 2.40
C GLY A 160 1.73 54.31 3.25
N MET A 161 0.64 53.99 3.95
CA MET A 161 0.52 52.73 4.69
C MET A 161 -0.77 52.04 4.24
N GLY A 162 -0.70 50.71 4.13
CA GLY A 162 -1.85 49.87 3.78
C GLY A 162 -1.93 48.69 4.74
N HIS A 163 -3.13 48.26 5.05
CA HIS A 163 -3.40 47.08 5.85
C HIS A 163 -4.52 46.30 5.23
N TYR A 164 -4.36 44.99 5.10
CA TYR A 164 -5.38 44.10 4.58
C TYR A 164 -5.18 42.69 5.12
N GLU A 165 -6.23 42.09 5.70
CA GLU A 165 -6.27 40.70 6.19
C GLU A 165 -4.99 40.29 6.95
N GLY A 166 -4.64 41.11 7.97
CA GLY A 166 -3.49 40.84 8.83
C GLY A 166 -2.11 41.16 8.22
N GLN A 167 -2.06 41.62 6.96
CA GLN A 167 -0.82 42.06 6.31
C GLN A 167 -0.74 43.58 6.28
N SER A 168 0.43 44.14 6.64
CA SER A 168 0.69 45.57 6.63
C SER A 168 1.79 45.89 5.63
N ALA A 169 1.61 47.00 4.92
CA ALA A 169 2.59 47.48 3.95
C ALA A 169 2.89 48.97 4.20
N VAL A 170 4.09 49.38 3.80
CA VAL A 170 4.51 50.77 3.70
C VAL A 170 4.93 51.08 2.28
N ALA A 171 4.74 52.28 1.81
CA ALA A 171 5.13 52.71 0.49
C ALA A 171 5.73 54.09 0.48
N ILE A 172 6.58 54.34 -0.50
CA ILE A 172 7.08 55.68 -0.88
C ILE A 172 6.90 55.86 -2.38
N GLY A 173 6.55 57.07 -2.76
CA GLY A 173 6.37 57.40 -4.16
C GLY A 173 6.62 58.87 -4.47
N ALA A 174 6.65 59.18 -5.76
CA ALA A 174 6.76 60.53 -6.24
C ALA A 174 5.79 60.77 -7.40
N ALA A 175 5.37 62.02 -7.56
CA ALA A 175 4.56 62.43 -8.70
C ALA A 175 4.99 63.81 -9.17
N THR A 176 4.80 64.06 -10.47
CA THR A 176 5.08 65.38 -11.07
C THR A 176 3.95 65.76 -12.01
N MET A 177 3.71 67.07 -12.11
CA MET A 177 2.86 67.65 -13.12
C MET A 177 3.74 68.19 -14.24
N LEU A 178 3.48 67.79 -15.49
CA LEU A 178 4.22 68.29 -16.64
C LEU A 178 3.88 69.75 -16.94
N ASP A 179 4.73 70.45 -17.67
CA ASP A 179 4.64 71.87 -17.99
C ASP A 179 3.32 72.27 -18.69
N ASN A 180 2.62 71.30 -19.32
CA ASN A 180 1.35 71.52 -19.95
C ASN A 180 0.19 71.73 -18.93
N GLY A 181 0.45 71.54 -17.64
CA GLY A 181 -0.51 71.71 -16.55
C GLY A 181 -1.70 70.74 -16.56
N ARG A 182 -1.67 69.74 -17.46
CA ARG A 182 -2.77 68.78 -17.66
C ARG A 182 -2.37 67.32 -17.49
N THR A 183 -1.07 67.01 -17.63
CA THR A 183 -0.58 65.65 -17.54
C THR A 183 0.24 65.49 -16.27
N SER A 184 -0.09 64.47 -15.46
CA SER A 184 0.74 64.10 -14.33
C SER A 184 1.23 62.65 -14.48
N VAL A 185 2.45 62.40 -13.97
CA VAL A 185 3.11 61.09 -13.92
C VAL A 185 3.40 60.79 -12.47
N SER A 186 3.14 59.55 -12.04
CA SER A 186 3.42 59.12 -10.66
C SER A 186 4.01 57.71 -10.64
N GLY A 187 4.84 57.45 -9.64
CA GLY A 187 5.35 56.11 -9.36
C GLY A 187 5.46 55.90 -7.85
N ALA A 188 5.24 54.70 -7.40
CA ALA A 188 5.41 54.32 -6.01
C ALA A 188 5.92 52.88 -5.89
N PHE A 189 6.68 52.63 -4.82
CA PHE A 189 7.10 51.31 -4.40
C PHE A 189 6.61 51.07 -2.98
N GLY A 190 6.07 49.86 -2.75
CA GLY A 190 5.62 49.43 -1.44
C GLY A 190 6.23 48.10 -1.03
N PHE A 191 6.33 47.91 0.27
CA PHE A 191 6.91 46.74 0.90
C PHE A 191 5.95 46.19 1.96
N ALA A 192 5.81 44.87 1.97
CA ALA A 192 5.08 44.14 3.00
C ALA A 192 5.84 42.86 3.31
N ASP A 193 6.36 42.75 4.54
CA ASP A 193 7.21 41.64 4.95
C ASP A 193 8.43 41.52 3.98
N SER A 194 8.63 40.36 3.38
CA SER A 194 9.69 40.12 2.38
C SER A 194 9.26 40.37 0.92
N ARG A 195 8.07 40.93 0.70
CA ARG A 195 7.47 41.16 -0.62
C ARG A 195 7.50 42.64 -0.97
N PHE A 196 7.68 42.93 -2.25
CA PHE A 196 7.63 44.28 -2.75
C PHE A 196 6.75 44.37 -4.01
N GLY A 197 6.20 45.51 -4.24
CA GLY A 197 5.42 45.82 -5.42
C GLY A 197 5.57 47.30 -5.81
N GLY A 198 5.34 47.58 -7.07
CA GLY A 198 5.44 48.95 -7.59
C GLY A 198 4.25 49.31 -8.45
N ARG A 199 4.00 50.63 -8.54
CA ARG A 199 2.96 51.21 -9.37
C ARG A 199 3.54 52.36 -10.18
N VAL A 200 3.10 52.49 -11.44
CA VAL A 200 3.30 53.66 -12.28
C VAL A 200 1.92 54.11 -12.77
N GLY A 201 1.68 55.37 -12.78
CA GLY A 201 0.42 55.95 -13.23
C GLY A 201 0.63 57.25 -14.04
N VAL A 202 -0.21 57.46 -15.03
CA VAL A 202 -0.32 58.67 -15.79
C VAL A 202 -1.75 59.13 -15.72
N SER A 203 -1.98 60.43 -15.49
CA SER A 203 -3.30 61.00 -15.57
C SER A 203 -3.30 62.25 -16.45
N TYR A 204 -4.43 62.52 -17.09
CA TYR A 204 -4.61 63.66 -17.96
C TYR A 204 -5.95 64.33 -17.63
N ILE A 205 -5.91 65.66 -17.49
CA ILE A 205 -7.08 66.48 -17.17
C ILE A 205 -7.72 66.96 -18.47
N PHE A 206 -8.98 66.59 -18.67
CA PHE A 206 -9.80 67.04 -19.79
C PHE A 206 -10.68 68.24 -19.32
N GLY A 207 -10.84 69.17 -20.15
CA GLY A 207 -11.65 70.41 -19.85
C GLY A 207 -10.77 71.63 -19.49
N GLN A 208 -11.39 72.76 -19.48
CA GLN A 208 -10.72 74.00 -19.07
C GLN A 208 -10.35 73.95 -17.61
#